data_025ffc9469db748b9d9eccf2795d6ee7
#
_entry.id   025ffc9469db748b9d9eccf2795d6ee7
#
_cell.length_a   1.000
_cell.length_b   1.000
_cell.length_c   1.000
_cell.angle_alpha   90.00
_cell.angle_beta   90.00
_cell.angle_gamma   90.00
#
_symmetry.space_group_name_H-M   'P 1'
#
loop_
_entity.id
_entity.type
_entity.pdbx_description
1 polymer ?
#
loop_
_entity_poly.entity_id
_entity_poly.type
_entity_poly.pdbx_seq_one_letter_code
_entity_poly.pdbx_strand_id
1 'polypeptide(L)'
;MSIIRSYILLFIPLFIACSKEPVPIINESGNDGIKFSIAISDSVGTKVTTNNRFETVFDDNDVIGLFIYMRNEGEEISVETNTLYVDNIRLTYSNGIWELEEPIYYPDSKTLLDIYAYHPYKEDTKVDSLEYYADIETSELLIASAIGITRSENTISLRFQHMQSLVYLALSKNDNVPDFDENLSVYFNGIIGGRYNISTKELTEPLTGIIKMTLTSEANQKARSYIAHVPEQTVAPGILFSIFQMTSHNEILSSNVIDQPETFTRGHVKIFFVRIKQDIPKNIVYQQYDLYPKYGTPLGMVVEVYNGGRNGKVISLKNIPEMQWALADATSYITEATDYNDGISNKMKIQAIPNWESDYPAFYACNTYGERWYLPSIGEMRFFMSTLLNRVNQELDYHRQNNEELDIQLIHTSMSYFSSTESGASTAMKLYTGNGDTPSESKNYAYYIRPFYEF
;
A
#
# COMPACT_ATOMS: atom_id res chain seq x y z
N MET A 1 1.57 -19.42 50.72
CA MET A 1 1.30 -18.58 49.55
C MET A 1 2.44 -18.83 48.60
N SER A 2 2.22 -19.73 47.66
CA SER A 2 3.24 -20.24 46.74
C SER A 2 2.83 -19.85 45.32
N ILE A 3 3.69 -19.05 44.70
CA ILE A 3 3.51 -18.63 43.31
C ILE A 3 4.14 -19.71 42.43
N ILE A 4 3.31 -20.50 41.78
CA ILE A 4 3.74 -21.49 40.80
C ILE A 4 3.93 -20.75 39.47
N ARG A 5 5.20 -20.53 39.08
CA ARG A 5 5.58 -20.16 37.74
C ARG A 5 5.63 -21.41 36.88
N SER A 6 4.66 -21.56 35.99
CA SER A 6 4.70 -22.57 34.93
C SER A 6 5.59 -22.08 33.81
N TYR A 7 6.76 -22.66 33.66
CA TYR A 7 7.60 -22.53 32.46
C TYR A 7 7.11 -23.55 31.45
N ILE A 8 6.54 -23.06 30.34
CA ILE A 8 6.32 -23.89 29.16
C ILE A 8 7.63 -23.92 28.38
N LEU A 9 8.34 -25.05 28.42
CA LEU A 9 9.47 -25.32 27.56
C LEU A 9 8.93 -25.57 26.16
N LEU A 10 9.14 -24.60 25.26
CA LEU A 10 8.87 -24.78 23.84
C LEU A 10 10.03 -25.56 23.23
N PHE A 11 9.80 -26.81 22.92
CA PHE A 11 10.69 -27.61 22.07
C PHE A 11 10.60 -27.08 20.64
N ILE A 12 11.62 -26.41 20.16
CA ILE A 12 11.79 -26.05 18.74
C ILE A 12 12.50 -27.23 18.07
N PRO A 13 11.84 -27.99 17.19
CA PRO A 13 12.56 -28.95 16.37
C PRO A 13 13.38 -28.21 15.32
N LEU A 14 14.68 -28.44 15.33
CA LEU A 14 15.59 -28.03 14.25
C LEU A 14 15.20 -28.85 13.01
N PHE A 15 14.45 -28.26 12.07
CA PHE A 15 14.24 -28.86 10.77
C PHE A 15 15.29 -28.32 9.79
N ILE A 16 16.04 -29.26 9.22
CA ILE A 16 16.93 -29.02 8.08
C ILE A 16 16.02 -28.65 6.91
N ALA A 17 16.06 -27.39 6.49
CA ALA A 17 15.35 -26.93 5.31
C ALA A 17 15.95 -27.60 4.09
N CYS A 18 15.19 -28.45 3.42
CA CYS A 18 15.50 -28.86 2.05
C CYS A 18 15.23 -27.66 1.14
N SER A 19 16.27 -27.01 0.64
CA SER A 19 16.13 -26.05 -0.45
C SER A 19 15.52 -26.76 -1.65
N LYS A 20 14.38 -26.27 -2.14
CA LYS A 20 13.88 -26.69 -3.46
C LYS A 20 14.88 -26.23 -4.51
N GLU A 21 15.31 -27.16 -5.38
CA GLU A 21 16.17 -26.82 -6.50
C GLU A 21 15.46 -25.80 -7.43
N PRO A 22 16.23 -24.86 -8.03
CA PRO A 22 15.68 -23.90 -8.96
C PRO A 22 15.06 -24.60 -10.17
N VAL A 23 13.89 -24.13 -10.62
CA VAL A 23 13.20 -24.67 -11.78
C VAL A 23 13.89 -24.19 -13.06
N PRO A 24 14.38 -25.07 -13.94
CA PRO A 24 15.07 -24.68 -15.17
C PRO A 24 14.07 -24.18 -16.22
N ILE A 25 14.44 -23.12 -16.95
CA ILE A 25 13.75 -22.71 -18.17
C ILE A 25 14.17 -23.64 -19.31
N ILE A 26 13.20 -24.30 -19.94
CA ILE A 26 13.45 -25.13 -21.12
C ILE A 26 12.89 -24.39 -22.34
N ASN A 27 13.75 -23.68 -23.09
CA ASN A 27 13.44 -23.25 -24.43
C ASN A 27 13.77 -24.36 -25.42
N GLU A 28 12.77 -24.98 -26.03
CA GLU A 28 12.91 -26.08 -27.00
C GLU A 28 13.34 -25.64 -28.41
N SER A 29 13.95 -24.50 -28.61
CA SER A 29 14.52 -24.14 -29.93
C SER A 29 16.04 -24.06 -29.85
N GLY A 30 16.71 -24.93 -30.61
CA GLY A 30 18.15 -25.12 -30.65
C GLY A 30 18.96 -23.92 -31.14
N ASN A 31 18.82 -22.78 -30.52
CA ASN A 31 19.61 -21.57 -30.70
C ASN A 31 20.13 -21.11 -29.35
N ASP A 32 21.35 -20.56 -29.30
CA ASP A 32 22.11 -20.10 -28.12
C ASP A 32 21.42 -18.94 -27.31
N GLY A 33 20.13 -18.98 -27.11
CA GLY A 33 19.39 -18.01 -26.31
C GLY A 33 19.73 -18.11 -24.83
N ILE A 34 19.69 -16.96 -24.14
CA ILE A 34 19.88 -16.85 -22.68
C ILE A 34 18.76 -17.62 -21.97
N LYS A 35 19.16 -18.48 -21.03
CA LYS A 35 18.23 -19.21 -20.15
C LYS A 35 18.33 -18.69 -18.73
N PHE A 36 17.23 -18.72 -18.01
CA PHE A 36 17.17 -18.28 -16.61
C PHE A 36 16.80 -19.44 -15.68
N SER A 37 17.45 -19.50 -14.54
CA SER A 37 17.05 -20.30 -13.39
C SER A 37 16.58 -19.33 -12.30
N ILE A 38 15.31 -19.40 -11.92
CA ILE A 38 14.70 -18.44 -11.04
C ILE A 38 14.34 -19.10 -9.71
N ALA A 39 14.78 -18.50 -8.62
CA ALA A 39 14.48 -18.93 -7.26
C ALA A 39 14.23 -17.72 -6.36
N ILE A 40 13.46 -17.92 -5.30
CA ILE A 40 13.32 -16.95 -4.22
C ILE A 40 14.33 -17.34 -3.14
N SER A 41 15.08 -16.37 -2.60
CA SER A 41 16.00 -16.62 -1.50
C SER A 41 15.24 -17.03 -0.25
N ASP A 42 15.76 -18.05 0.44
CA ASP A 42 15.19 -18.51 1.71
C ASP A 42 15.22 -17.36 2.72
N SER A 43 14.08 -16.75 2.94
CA SER A 43 13.79 -15.93 4.10
C SER A 43 12.57 -16.51 4.79
N VAL A 44 12.45 -16.36 6.08
CA VAL A 44 11.30 -16.86 6.83
C VAL A 44 10.04 -16.16 6.32
N GLY A 45 9.41 -16.80 5.39
CA GLY A 45 8.07 -16.73 4.91
C GLY A 45 7.36 -15.43 4.62
N THR A 46 7.08 -15.14 3.36
CA THR A 46 6.00 -14.23 2.96
C THR A 46 5.47 -14.54 1.58
N LYS A 47 4.31 -14.02 1.26
CA LYS A 47 3.41 -14.49 0.23
C LYS A 47 3.66 -13.92 -1.16
N VAL A 48 3.90 -14.69 -2.16
CA VAL A 48 3.09 -14.76 -3.38
C VAL A 48 1.87 -15.63 -3.07
N THR A 49 1.93 -16.86 -2.68
CA THR A 49 0.89 -17.53 -1.87
C THR A 49 1.51 -18.05 -0.58
N THR A 50 1.05 -17.63 0.57
CA THR A 50 1.59 -18.10 1.83
C THR A 50 0.92 -19.41 2.20
N ASN A 51 1.70 -20.49 2.24
CA ASN A 51 1.27 -21.68 2.94
C ASN A 51 1.33 -21.42 4.46
N ASN A 52 0.81 -22.36 5.26
CA ASN A 52 0.80 -22.30 6.73
C ASN A 52 2.23 -22.24 7.36
N ARG A 53 3.29 -22.15 6.57
CA ARG A 53 4.71 -22.07 6.95
C ARG A 53 5.35 -20.74 6.60
N PHE A 54 4.58 -19.80 6.02
CA PHE A 54 5.10 -18.51 5.55
C PHE A 54 6.18 -18.65 4.43
N GLU A 55 6.13 -19.67 3.60
CA GLU A 55 7.03 -19.84 2.45
C GLU A 55 6.45 -19.10 1.23
N THR A 56 7.28 -18.35 0.51
CA THR A 56 6.92 -17.67 -0.73
C THR A 56 7.20 -18.58 -1.91
N VAL A 57 6.25 -18.74 -2.82
CA VAL A 57 6.38 -19.47 -4.07
C VAL A 57 5.71 -18.67 -5.18
N PHE A 58 6.20 -18.82 -6.40
CA PHE A 58 5.52 -18.28 -7.58
C PHE A 58 4.33 -19.16 -7.95
N ASP A 59 3.22 -18.51 -8.29
CA ASP A 59 2.01 -19.16 -8.78
C ASP A 59 1.90 -19.06 -10.30
N ASP A 60 1.09 -19.92 -10.92
CA ASP A 60 0.81 -19.84 -12.36
C ASP A 60 0.23 -18.46 -12.71
N ASN A 61 0.78 -17.88 -13.77
CA ASN A 61 0.54 -16.53 -14.27
C ASN A 61 1.29 -15.41 -13.50
N ASP A 62 2.14 -15.72 -12.54
CA ASP A 62 3.06 -14.71 -12.02
C ASP A 62 3.97 -14.20 -13.13
N VAL A 63 4.21 -12.88 -13.12
CA VAL A 63 5.00 -12.21 -14.14
C VAL A 63 6.12 -11.41 -13.48
N ILE A 64 7.33 -11.56 -14.01
CA ILE A 64 8.49 -10.73 -13.63
C ILE A 64 8.89 -9.83 -14.80
N GLY A 65 9.39 -8.64 -14.46
CA GLY A 65 10.03 -7.72 -15.41
C GLY A 65 11.54 -7.87 -15.35
N LEU A 66 12.19 -7.71 -16.50
CA LEU A 66 13.63 -7.91 -16.62
C LEU A 66 14.26 -6.80 -17.46
N PHE A 67 15.33 -6.20 -16.92
CA PHE A 67 16.19 -5.24 -17.59
C PHE A 67 17.58 -5.85 -17.78
N ILE A 68 18.21 -5.61 -18.91
CA ILE A 68 19.60 -6.02 -19.16
C ILE A 68 20.40 -4.82 -19.66
N TYR A 69 21.50 -4.55 -19.01
CA TYR A 69 22.49 -3.56 -19.39
C TYR A 69 23.75 -4.23 -19.89
N MET A 70 24.38 -3.62 -20.89
CA MET A 70 25.67 -4.06 -21.45
C MET A 70 26.79 -3.15 -20.98
N ARG A 71 27.92 -3.73 -20.61
CA ARG A 71 29.17 -3.00 -20.35
C ARG A 71 30.39 -3.80 -20.81
N ASN A 72 31.50 -3.10 -20.98
CA ASN A 72 32.78 -3.73 -21.23
C ASN A 72 33.46 -4.13 -19.91
N GLU A 73 34.42 -5.06 -20.01
CA GLU A 73 35.26 -5.42 -18.87
C GLU A 73 36.03 -4.20 -18.36
N GLY A 74 35.98 -3.94 -17.06
CA GLY A 74 36.62 -2.78 -16.42
C GLY A 74 35.76 -1.53 -16.33
N GLU A 75 34.60 -1.46 -16.99
CA GLU A 75 33.64 -0.38 -16.79
C GLU A 75 32.88 -0.54 -15.46
N GLU A 76 32.49 0.61 -14.89
CA GLU A 76 31.72 0.64 -13.65
C GLU A 76 30.29 0.10 -13.87
N ILE A 77 29.74 -0.56 -12.84
CA ILE A 77 28.36 -1.05 -12.84
C ILE A 77 27.44 0.14 -12.61
N SER A 78 26.75 0.58 -13.65
CA SER A 78 25.85 1.75 -13.60
C SER A 78 24.74 1.67 -14.62
N VAL A 79 23.49 1.78 -14.17
CA VAL A 79 22.33 1.85 -15.06
C VAL A 79 22.18 3.20 -15.75
N GLU A 80 22.90 4.22 -15.28
CA GLU A 80 22.89 5.58 -15.88
C GLU A 80 23.85 5.69 -17.07
N THR A 81 25.00 5.00 -17.01
CA THR A 81 26.08 5.12 -17.99
C THR A 81 26.20 3.92 -18.94
N ASN A 82 25.75 2.74 -18.49
CA ASN A 82 25.82 1.52 -19.29
C ASN A 82 24.68 1.47 -20.32
N THR A 83 24.89 0.76 -21.40
CA THR A 83 23.92 0.67 -22.50
C THR A 83 22.78 -0.27 -22.13
N LEU A 84 21.55 0.24 -22.13
CA LEU A 84 20.35 -0.59 -21.99
C LEU A 84 20.22 -1.50 -23.22
N TYR A 85 20.18 -2.80 -23.00
CA TYR A 85 20.08 -3.83 -24.04
C TYR A 85 18.68 -4.42 -24.13
N VAL A 86 18.07 -4.70 -22.98
CA VAL A 86 16.69 -5.20 -22.85
C VAL A 86 15.96 -4.31 -21.86
N ASP A 87 14.81 -3.79 -22.28
CA ASP A 87 13.98 -2.86 -21.51
C ASP A 87 12.69 -3.54 -21.08
N ASN A 88 12.54 -3.82 -19.80
CA ASN A 88 11.34 -4.30 -19.12
C ASN A 88 10.61 -5.46 -19.81
N ILE A 89 11.37 -6.46 -20.30
CA ILE A 89 10.75 -7.64 -20.94
C ILE A 89 10.06 -8.53 -19.90
N ARG A 90 8.98 -9.16 -20.32
CA ARG A 90 8.17 -10.03 -19.46
C ARG A 90 8.66 -11.46 -19.47
N LEU A 91 8.71 -12.07 -18.27
CA LEU A 91 8.77 -13.52 -18.09
C LEU A 91 7.53 -13.94 -17.32
N THR A 92 6.79 -14.90 -17.85
CA THR A 92 5.56 -15.43 -17.22
C THR A 92 5.81 -16.83 -16.70
N TYR A 93 5.37 -17.12 -15.48
CA TYR A 93 5.42 -18.45 -14.90
C TYR A 93 4.19 -19.25 -15.30
N SER A 94 4.38 -20.40 -15.88
CA SER A 94 3.30 -21.28 -16.33
C SER A 94 3.71 -22.75 -16.21
N ASN A 95 2.91 -23.56 -15.54
CA ASN A 95 3.14 -25.00 -15.39
C ASN A 95 4.54 -25.40 -14.93
N GLY A 96 5.13 -24.61 -14.05
CA GLY A 96 6.49 -24.87 -13.51
C GLY A 96 7.63 -24.33 -14.38
N ILE A 97 7.34 -23.57 -15.42
CA ILE A 97 8.31 -23.06 -16.40
C ILE A 97 8.17 -21.55 -16.53
N TRP A 98 9.31 -20.85 -16.64
CA TRP A 98 9.36 -19.44 -16.98
C TRP A 98 9.50 -19.25 -18.48
N GLU A 99 8.57 -18.52 -19.07
CA GLU A 99 8.52 -18.26 -20.53
C GLU A 99 8.85 -16.78 -20.78
N LEU A 100 9.86 -16.55 -21.63
CA LEU A 100 10.17 -15.23 -22.17
C LEU A 100 9.16 -14.86 -23.25
N GLU A 101 8.71 -13.59 -23.25
CA GLU A 101 7.89 -13.06 -24.33
C GLU A 101 8.62 -13.11 -25.68
N GLU A 102 9.94 -12.80 -25.68
CA GLU A 102 10.82 -12.92 -26.84
C GLU A 102 12.19 -13.49 -26.41
N PRO A 103 12.84 -14.33 -27.21
CA PRO A 103 14.14 -14.88 -26.88
C PRO A 103 15.23 -13.80 -26.86
N ILE A 104 16.06 -13.83 -25.83
CA ILE A 104 17.22 -12.91 -25.66
C ILE A 104 18.50 -13.64 -26.03
N TYR A 105 19.40 -12.97 -26.73
CA TYR A 105 20.69 -13.53 -27.17
C TYR A 105 21.84 -12.72 -26.58
N TYR A 106 23.02 -13.35 -26.45
CA TYR A 106 24.24 -12.62 -26.12
C TYR A 106 24.66 -11.76 -27.31
N PRO A 107 24.98 -10.47 -27.13
CA PRO A 107 25.38 -9.57 -28.21
C PRO A 107 26.71 -10.00 -28.85
N ASP A 108 27.65 -10.45 -28.03
CA ASP A 108 28.95 -11.00 -28.44
C ASP A 108 29.60 -11.84 -27.32
N SER A 109 30.88 -12.20 -27.48
CA SER A 109 31.62 -13.04 -26.51
C SER A 109 32.38 -12.25 -25.45
N LYS A 110 32.41 -10.91 -25.50
CA LYS A 110 33.22 -10.03 -24.63
C LYS A 110 32.40 -9.13 -23.75
N THR A 111 31.19 -8.78 -24.21
CA THR A 111 30.27 -7.92 -23.48
C THR A 111 29.77 -8.61 -22.21
N LEU A 112 29.84 -7.91 -21.11
CA LEU A 112 29.24 -8.33 -19.83
C LEU A 112 27.81 -7.85 -19.78
N LEU A 113 26.93 -8.69 -19.25
CA LEU A 113 25.53 -8.37 -19.01
C LEU A 113 25.28 -8.16 -17.52
N ASP A 114 24.68 -7.04 -17.18
CA ASP A 114 24.17 -6.75 -15.84
C ASP A 114 22.63 -6.82 -15.90
N ILE A 115 22.06 -7.76 -15.16
CA ILE A 115 20.65 -8.14 -15.25
C ILE A 115 19.96 -7.76 -13.95
N TYR A 116 18.83 -7.08 -14.09
CA TYR A 116 17.96 -6.67 -12.99
C TYR A 116 16.56 -7.18 -13.24
N ALA A 117 15.96 -7.82 -12.25
CA ALA A 117 14.62 -8.39 -12.36
C ALA A 117 13.78 -8.03 -11.15
N TYR A 118 12.45 -7.93 -11.33
CA TYR A 118 11.51 -7.60 -10.27
C TYR A 118 10.16 -8.29 -10.46
N HIS A 119 9.43 -8.46 -9.38
CA HIS A 119 8.06 -8.96 -9.32
C HIS A 119 7.27 -8.13 -8.30
N PRO A 120 5.99 -7.82 -8.54
CA PRO A 120 5.20 -8.11 -9.76
C PRO A 120 5.59 -7.21 -10.93
N TYR A 121 5.41 -7.72 -12.15
CA TYR A 121 5.62 -6.94 -13.37
C TYR A 121 4.68 -5.75 -13.45
N LYS A 122 5.20 -4.64 -13.90
CA LYS A 122 4.44 -3.42 -14.17
C LYS A 122 4.91 -2.81 -15.49
N GLU A 123 3.99 -2.59 -16.41
CA GLU A 123 4.26 -1.92 -17.66
C GLU A 123 4.84 -0.50 -17.41
N ASP A 124 5.58 0.04 -18.33
CA ASP A 124 6.22 1.37 -18.25
C ASP A 124 7.14 1.61 -17.04
N THR A 125 7.57 0.55 -16.36
CA THR A 125 8.55 0.65 -15.26
C THR A 125 9.95 0.93 -15.81
N LYS A 126 10.70 1.80 -15.11
CA LYS A 126 12.13 2.00 -15.32
C LYS A 126 12.92 1.33 -14.20
N VAL A 127 14.17 0.92 -14.50
CA VAL A 127 15.02 0.20 -13.55
C VAL A 127 15.31 1.01 -12.27
N ASP A 128 15.34 2.33 -12.35
CA ASP A 128 15.59 3.27 -11.26
C ASP A 128 14.32 3.81 -10.59
N SER A 129 13.13 3.48 -11.12
CA SER A 129 11.88 4.12 -10.73
C SER A 129 10.68 3.19 -10.82
N LEU A 130 10.67 2.14 -10.00
CA LEU A 130 9.50 1.28 -9.80
C LEU A 130 8.61 1.86 -8.70
N GLU A 131 7.42 2.32 -9.05
CA GLU A 131 6.41 2.68 -8.06
C GLU A 131 5.76 1.42 -7.48
N TYR A 132 5.84 1.26 -6.17
CA TYR A 132 5.23 0.15 -5.46
C TYR A 132 4.65 0.60 -4.12
N TYR A 133 3.42 0.18 -3.85
CA TYR A 133 2.71 0.44 -2.60
C TYR A 133 2.16 -0.88 -2.06
N ALA A 134 2.37 -1.12 -0.77
CA ALA A 134 1.82 -2.27 -0.09
C ALA A 134 0.29 -2.11 0.02
N ASP A 135 -0.44 -3.10 -0.48
CA ASP A 135 -1.89 -3.17 -0.48
C ASP A 135 -2.32 -4.61 -0.17
N ILE A 136 -3.61 -4.80 0.17
CA ILE A 136 -4.20 -6.11 0.42
C ILE A 136 -4.09 -7.03 -0.80
N GLU A 137 -4.20 -6.47 -2.00
CA GLU A 137 -4.28 -7.20 -3.26
C GLU A 137 -2.95 -7.29 -3.99
N THR A 138 -1.97 -6.46 -3.64
CA THR A 138 -0.66 -6.48 -4.31
C THR A 138 0.19 -7.65 -3.87
N SER A 139 0.78 -8.34 -4.85
CA SER A 139 1.82 -9.33 -4.62
C SER A 139 3.03 -8.70 -3.92
N GLU A 140 3.76 -9.49 -3.15
CA GLU A 140 4.99 -9.03 -2.51
C GLU A 140 6.02 -8.54 -3.53
N LEU A 141 6.71 -7.44 -3.21
CA LEU A 141 7.81 -6.94 -4.02
C LEU A 141 9.06 -7.79 -3.84
N LEU A 142 9.50 -8.41 -4.93
CA LEU A 142 10.72 -9.20 -5.02
C LEU A 142 11.66 -8.58 -6.04
N ILE A 143 12.97 -8.49 -5.74
CA ILE A 143 13.98 -7.97 -6.66
C ILE A 143 15.17 -8.94 -6.73
N ALA A 144 15.66 -9.21 -7.95
CA ALA A 144 16.86 -9.99 -8.21
C ALA A 144 17.85 -9.23 -9.07
N SER A 145 19.13 -9.59 -8.98
CA SER A 145 20.17 -9.10 -9.89
C SER A 145 21.21 -10.19 -10.15
N ALA A 146 21.76 -10.20 -11.38
CA ALA A 146 22.89 -11.01 -11.77
C ALA A 146 23.85 -10.12 -12.56
N ILE A 147 25.06 -9.92 -12.07
CA ILE A 147 25.98 -8.89 -12.52
C ILE A 147 27.23 -9.51 -13.16
N GLY A 148 27.68 -8.95 -14.29
CA GLY A 148 28.89 -9.35 -14.97
C GLY A 148 28.77 -10.70 -15.68
N ILE A 149 27.61 -11.04 -16.16
CA ILE A 149 27.31 -12.30 -16.82
C ILE A 149 27.99 -12.36 -18.18
N THR A 150 28.67 -13.47 -18.46
CA THR A 150 29.39 -13.70 -19.72
C THR A 150 28.68 -14.75 -20.56
N ARG A 151 28.99 -14.79 -21.87
CA ARG A 151 28.44 -15.81 -22.80
C ARG A 151 28.78 -17.25 -22.41
N SER A 152 29.76 -17.47 -21.55
CA SER A 152 30.12 -18.83 -21.08
C SER A 152 29.08 -19.44 -20.15
N GLU A 153 28.14 -18.65 -19.63
CA GLU A 153 27.07 -19.09 -18.74
C GLU A 153 25.87 -19.56 -19.55
N ASN A 154 25.60 -20.87 -19.54
CA ASN A 154 24.47 -21.44 -20.26
C ASN A 154 23.12 -21.14 -19.62
N THR A 155 23.09 -20.89 -18.30
CA THR A 155 21.89 -20.55 -17.53
C THR A 155 22.24 -19.53 -16.47
N ILE A 156 21.51 -18.44 -16.48
CA ILE A 156 21.69 -17.34 -15.53
C ILE A 156 20.80 -17.56 -14.33
N SER A 157 21.41 -17.56 -13.14
CA SER A 157 20.66 -17.71 -11.89
C SER A 157 20.17 -16.36 -11.38
N LEU A 158 18.85 -16.20 -11.29
CA LEU A 158 18.19 -15.04 -10.67
C LEU A 158 17.61 -15.46 -9.31
N ARG A 159 18.21 -14.97 -8.25
CA ARG A 159 17.75 -15.22 -6.89
C ARG A 159 17.05 -13.98 -6.36
N PHE A 160 15.74 -14.05 -6.29
CA PHE A 160 14.89 -12.95 -5.81
C PHE A 160 15.01 -12.79 -4.30
N GLN A 161 15.08 -11.55 -3.88
CA GLN A 161 15.10 -11.13 -2.47
C GLN A 161 13.80 -10.41 -2.15
N HIS A 162 13.26 -10.66 -0.97
CA HIS A 162 12.12 -9.93 -0.45
C HIS A 162 12.50 -8.48 -0.17
N MET A 163 11.68 -7.54 -0.60
CA MET A 163 11.90 -6.12 -0.34
C MET A 163 11.08 -5.61 0.85
N GLN A 164 10.27 -6.49 1.43
CA GLN A 164 9.37 -6.19 2.53
C GLN A 164 9.61 -7.10 3.73
N SER A 165 9.11 -6.67 4.89
CA SER A 165 8.94 -7.48 6.09
C SER A 165 7.50 -7.96 6.17
N LEU A 166 7.27 -9.19 6.63
CA LEU A 166 5.93 -9.66 6.97
C LEU A 166 5.61 -9.29 8.41
N VAL A 167 4.56 -8.53 8.60
CA VAL A 167 3.98 -8.27 9.92
C VAL A 167 2.84 -9.25 10.16
N TYR A 168 2.95 -10.04 11.23
CA TYR A 168 1.89 -10.93 11.69
C TYR A 168 1.33 -10.38 13.00
N LEU A 169 0.03 -10.13 13.04
CA LEU A 169 -0.67 -9.65 14.23
C LEU A 169 -1.65 -10.70 14.72
N ALA A 170 -1.42 -11.24 15.92
CA ALA A 170 -2.40 -12.03 16.65
C ALA A 170 -3.19 -11.08 17.56
N LEU A 171 -4.45 -10.85 17.19
CA LEU A 171 -5.38 -9.97 17.89
C LEU A 171 -6.28 -10.79 18.82
N SER A 172 -6.42 -10.34 20.05
CA SER A 172 -7.37 -10.89 21.03
C SER A 172 -8.05 -9.77 21.82
N LYS A 173 -9.10 -10.09 22.54
CA LYS A 173 -9.83 -9.13 23.38
C LYS A 173 -10.12 -9.66 24.78
N ASN A 174 -10.40 -8.77 25.71
CA ASN A 174 -10.99 -9.09 27.01
C ASN A 174 -12.51 -9.31 26.88
N ASP A 175 -13.10 -9.98 27.86
CA ASP A 175 -14.54 -10.31 27.84
C ASP A 175 -15.47 -9.09 27.92
N ASN A 176 -14.98 -7.95 28.41
CA ASN A 176 -15.70 -6.69 28.47
C ASN A 176 -15.69 -5.89 27.14
N VAL A 177 -14.93 -6.33 26.15
CA VAL A 177 -14.93 -5.78 24.80
C VAL A 177 -15.96 -6.55 23.96
N PRO A 178 -16.77 -5.89 23.09
CA PRO A 178 -17.69 -6.59 22.19
C PRO A 178 -16.98 -7.65 21.34
N ASP A 179 -17.70 -8.69 20.96
CA ASP A 179 -17.17 -9.74 20.10
C ASP A 179 -16.79 -9.19 18.71
N PHE A 180 -15.72 -9.72 18.15
CA PHE A 180 -15.27 -9.36 16.82
C PHE A 180 -16.31 -9.81 15.78
N ASP A 181 -16.68 -8.92 14.89
CA ASP A 181 -17.59 -9.18 13.79
C ASP A 181 -16.90 -8.98 12.42
N GLU A 182 -17.65 -9.13 11.34
CA GLU A 182 -17.15 -8.99 9.97
C GLU A 182 -16.61 -7.59 9.61
N ASN A 183 -17.02 -6.57 10.39
CA ASN A 183 -16.61 -5.18 10.17
C ASN A 183 -15.28 -4.83 10.87
N LEU A 184 -14.64 -5.81 11.55
CA LEU A 184 -13.34 -5.56 12.17
C LEU A 184 -12.26 -5.40 11.12
N SER A 185 -11.65 -4.25 11.12
CA SER A 185 -10.53 -3.91 10.24
C SER A 185 -9.30 -3.51 11.06
N VAL A 186 -8.15 -3.95 10.61
CA VAL A 186 -6.86 -3.67 11.25
C VAL A 186 -5.94 -3.02 10.24
N TYR A 187 -5.27 -1.95 10.66
CA TYR A 187 -4.34 -1.19 9.83
C TYR A 187 -2.98 -1.10 10.51
N PHE A 188 -1.92 -1.27 9.75
CA PHE A 188 -0.56 -0.96 10.13
C PHE A 188 -0.26 0.51 9.77
N ASN A 189 0.43 1.24 10.65
CA ASN A 189 0.84 2.64 10.42
C ASN A 189 2.34 2.70 10.18
N GLY A 190 2.77 3.29 9.07
CA GLY A 190 4.19 3.42 8.73
C GLY A 190 4.41 3.81 7.27
N ILE A 191 5.57 3.44 6.74
CA ILE A 191 5.85 3.57 5.31
C ILE A 191 5.05 2.47 4.59
N ILE A 192 4.24 2.87 3.61
CA ILE A 192 3.37 1.99 2.84
C ILE A 192 3.96 1.61 1.47
N GLY A 193 5.00 2.29 1.01
CA GLY A 193 5.64 2.10 -0.28
C GLY A 193 6.34 3.36 -0.73
N GLY A 194 6.45 3.51 -2.04
CA GLY A 194 7.07 4.65 -2.69
C GLY A 194 7.76 4.25 -3.98
N ARG A 195 8.84 4.92 -4.33
CA ARG A 195 9.62 4.63 -5.52
C ARG A 195 10.85 3.82 -5.17
N TYR A 196 11.00 2.64 -5.80
CA TYR A 196 12.14 1.76 -5.64
C TYR A 196 13.09 1.88 -6.83
N ASN A 197 14.38 1.91 -6.54
CA ASN A 197 15.42 1.66 -7.54
C ASN A 197 15.72 0.16 -7.55
N ILE A 198 15.39 -0.52 -8.66
CA ILE A 198 15.56 -1.96 -8.82
C ILE A 198 17.06 -2.35 -8.81
N SER A 199 17.93 -1.50 -9.35
CA SER A 199 19.35 -1.78 -9.44
C SER A 199 20.06 -1.72 -8.09
N THR A 200 19.71 -0.76 -7.22
CA THR A 200 20.27 -0.62 -5.87
C THR A 200 19.44 -1.32 -4.81
N LYS A 201 18.19 -1.68 -5.13
CA LYS A 201 17.21 -2.27 -4.20
C LYS A 201 16.82 -1.32 -3.05
N GLU A 202 16.83 -0.03 -3.30
CA GLU A 202 16.55 1.00 -2.31
C GLU A 202 15.20 1.65 -2.56
N LEU A 203 14.51 1.98 -1.49
CA LEU A 203 13.32 2.83 -1.49
C LEU A 203 13.76 4.29 -1.44
N THR A 204 13.63 5.02 -2.55
CA THR A 204 14.16 6.38 -2.73
C THR A 204 13.18 7.48 -2.34
N GLU A 205 11.89 7.25 -2.50
CA GLU A 205 10.83 8.22 -2.20
C GLU A 205 9.76 7.53 -1.31
N PRO A 206 10.02 7.37 0.00
CA PRO A 206 9.07 6.69 0.89
C PRO A 206 7.80 7.51 1.10
N LEU A 207 6.65 6.83 1.03
CA LEU A 207 5.35 7.38 1.39
C LEU A 207 4.87 6.76 2.70
N THR A 208 4.50 7.61 3.66
CA THR A 208 3.90 7.17 4.92
C THR A 208 2.38 7.14 4.82
N GLY A 209 1.76 6.17 5.47
CA GLY A 209 0.32 5.99 5.47
C GLY A 209 -0.12 4.82 6.34
N ILE A 210 -1.24 4.25 5.98
CA ILE A 210 -1.80 3.06 6.63
C ILE A 210 -1.93 1.92 5.63
N ILE A 211 -1.61 0.71 6.06
CA ILE A 211 -1.80 -0.52 5.28
C ILE A 211 -2.92 -1.31 5.94
N LYS A 212 -4.01 -1.59 5.22
CA LYS A 212 -5.04 -2.52 5.69
C LYS A 212 -4.45 -3.92 5.77
N MET A 213 -4.54 -4.56 6.93
CA MET A 213 -4.00 -5.89 7.13
C MET A 213 -5.00 -6.95 6.67
N THR A 214 -4.49 -7.99 6.02
CA THR A 214 -5.30 -9.11 5.53
C THR A 214 -5.61 -10.08 6.66
N LEU A 215 -6.88 -10.45 6.82
CA LEU A 215 -7.31 -11.48 7.76
C LEU A 215 -6.82 -12.85 7.27
N THR A 216 -6.10 -13.58 8.12
CA THR A 216 -5.58 -14.92 7.81
C THR A 216 -6.27 -16.03 8.57
N SER A 217 -6.82 -15.75 9.75
CA SER A 217 -7.50 -16.73 10.57
C SER A 217 -8.54 -16.09 11.48
N GLU A 218 -9.73 -16.64 11.45
CA GLU A 218 -10.80 -16.41 12.43
C GLU A 218 -10.86 -17.60 13.40
N ALA A 219 -10.04 -17.58 14.45
CA ALA A 219 -10.07 -18.66 15.45
C ALA A 219 -11.43 -18.70 16.18
N ASN A 220 -11.99 -17.53 16.48
CA ASN A 220 -13.33 -17.33 17.05
C ASN A 220 -13.65 -15.82 17.10
N GLN A 221 -14.82 -15.47 17.65
CA GLN A 221 -15.23 -14.07 17.82
C GLN A 221 -14.37 -13.26 18.82
N LYS A 222 -13.39 -13.87 19.47
CA LYS A 222 -12.50 -13.23 20.46
C LYS A 222 -11.04 -13.19 20.04
N ALA A 223 -10.67 -13.86 18.94
CA ALA A 223 -9.31 -13.93 18.45
C ALA A 223 -9.25 -14.04 16.93
N ARG A 224 -8.40 -13.23 16.30
CA ARG A 224 -8.16 -13.20 14.86
C ARG A 224 -6.68 -12.97 14.58
N SER A 225 -6.24 -13.35 13.40
CA SER A 225 -4.87 -13.11 12.95
C SER A 225 -4.86 -12.36 11.63
N TYR A 226 -3.96 -11.41 11.54
CA TYR A 226 -3.81 -10.53 10.39
C TYR A 226 -2.37 -10.50 9.92
N ILE A 227 -2.16 -10.27 8.62
CA ILE A 227 -0.85 -10.04 8.03
C ILE A 227 -0.81 -8.77 7.20
N ALA A 228 0.38 -8.19 7.08
CA ALA A 228 0.69 -7.15 6.10
C ALA A 228 2.14 -7.26 5.65
N HIS A 229 2.40 -6.97 4.38
CA HIS A 229 3.74 -6.75 3.86
C HIS A 229 4.08 -5.28 4.01
N VAL A 230 5.16 -4.98 4.72
CA VAL A 230 5.57 -3.60 4.98
C VAL A 230 6.98 -3.36 4.45
N PRO A 231 7.26 -2.21 3.81
CA PRO A 231 8.62 -1.84 3.44
C PRO A 231 9.58 -1.88 4.62
N GLU A 232 10.86 -2.13 4.34
CA GLU A 232 11.91 -2.01 5.36
C GLU A 232 11.90 -0.62 5.97
N GLN A 233 11.77 -0.53 7.30
CA GLN A 233 11.62 0.73 7.99
C GLN A 233 11.88 0.61 9.50
N THR A 234 12.12 1.74 10.14
CA THR A 234 12.02 1.87 11.59
C THR A 234 10.90 2.84 11.92
N VAL A 235 9.86 2.33 12.58
CA VAL A 235 8.73 3.13 13.06
C VAL A 235 9.08 3.71 14.42
N ALA A 236 8.99 5.02 14.58
CA ALA A 236 9.20 5.71 15.84
C ALA A 236 8.14 5.31 16.89
N PRO A 237 8.40 5.53 18.19
CA PRO A 237 7.37 5.35 19.22
C PRO A 237 6.08 6.08 18.86
N GLY A 238 4.96 5.39 19.02
CA GLY A 238 3.65 5.89 18.62
C GLY A 238 2.70 4.75 18.27
N ILE A 239 1.67 5.06 17.51
CA ILE A 239 0.65 4.07 17.16
C ILE A 239 1.13 3.22 15.99
N LEU A 240 1.32 1.93 16.25
CA LEU A 240 1.72 0.96 15.25
C LEU A 240 0.52 0.31 14.55
N PHE A 241 -0.53 -0.03 15.32
CA PHE A 241 -1.74 -0.63 14.76
C PHE A 241 -2.97 0.20 15.11
N SER A 242 -3.81 0.45 14.13
CA SER A 242 -5.14 1.02 14.28
C SER A 242 -6.18 -0.07 14.04
N ILE A 243 -7.08 -0.28 14.99
CA ILE A 243 -8.04 -1.38 15.00
C ILE A 243 -9.45 -0.79 15.08
N PHE A 244 -10.27 -1.07 14.07
CA PHE A 244 -11.60 -0.52 13.92
C PHE A 244 -12.64 -1.63 13.88
N GLN A 245 -13.74 -1.46 14.59
CA GLN A 245 -14.92 -2.30 14.43
C GLN A 245 -16.16 -1.41 14.41
N MET A 246 -16.87 -1.43 13.30
CA MET A 246 -18.13 -0.72 13.13
C MET A 246 -19.27 -1.56 13.71
N THR A 247 -19.93 -1.08 14.73
CA THR A 247 -21.20 -1.64 15.17
C THR A 247 -22.35 -0.78 14.61
N SER A 248 -23.57 -1.32 14.61
CA SER A 248 -24.76 -0.62 14.07
C SER A 248 -24.99 0.81 14.64
N HIS A 249 -24.30 1.16 15.72
CA HIS A 249 -24.45 2.45 16.40
C HIS A 249 -23.11 3.06 16.89
N ASN A 250 -21.99 2.34 16.82
CA ASN A 250 -20.74 2.83 17.40
C ASN A 250 -19.53 2.27 16.66
N GLU A 251 -18.50 3.08 16.50
CA GLU A 251 -17.15 2.63 16.13
C GLU A 251 -16.41 2.18 17.39
N ILE A 252 -15.88 0.99 17.36
CA ILE A 252 -14.96 0.52 18.39
C ILE A 252 -13.56 0.71 17.81
N LEU A 253 -12.79 1.53 18.49
CA LEU A 253 -11.43 1.83 18.09
C LEU A 253 -10.49 1.43 19.20
N SER A 254 -9.45 0.76 18.82
CA SER A 254 -8.30 0.52 19.67
C SER A 254 -7.05 0.84 18.89
N SER A 255 -6.06 1.42 19.55
CA SER A 255 -4.73 1.60 19.00
C SER A 255 -3.74 0.81 19.82
N ASN A 256 -2.75 0.25 19.16
CA ASN A 256 -1.59 -0.32 19.82
C ASN A 256 -0.43 0.66 19.71
N VAL A 257 0.00 1.19 20.84
CA VAL A 257 1.11 2.13 20.96
C VAL A 257 2.38 1.36 21.30
N ILE A 258 3.46 1.67 20.60
CA ILE A 258 4.80 1.20 20.92
C ILE A 258 5.58 2.29 21.66
N ASP A 259 6.31 1.92 22.71
CA ASP A 259 7.09 2.85 23.56
C ASP A 259 8.55 2.99 23.07
N GLN A 260 8.98 2.07 22.22
CA GLN A 260 10.32 2.04 21.64
C GLN A 260 10.24 1.94 20.13
N PRO A 261 11.23 2.43 19.38
CA PRO A 261 11.26 2.26 17.93
C PRO A 261 11.21 0.78 17.55
N GLU A 262 10.40 0.47 16.53
CA GLU A 262 10.27 -0.87 15.98
C GLU A 262 10.86 -0.95 14.58
N THR A 263 11.83 -1.84 14.37
CA THR A 263 12.47 -2.04 13.06
C THR A 263 11.88 -3.24 12.33
N PHE A 264 11.54 -3.02 11.08
CA PHE A 264 11.03 -4.00 10.14
C PHE A 264 12.10 -4.20 9.07
N THR A 265 12.67 -5.40 9.00
CA THR A 265 13.75 -5.75 8.08
C THR A 265 13.19 -6.59 6.95
N ARG A 266 13.56 -6.27 5.71
CA ARG A 266 13.16 -7.05 4.53
C ARG A 266 13.47 -8.54 4.70
N GLY A 267 12.56 -9.40 4.21
CA GLY A 267 12.70 -10.84 4.30
C GLY A 267 12.53 -11.43 5.71
N HIS A 268 12.11 -10.65 6.71
CA HIS A 268 11.87 -11.13 8.06
C HIS A 268 10.40 -11.06 8.44
N VAL A 269 9.98 -11.98 9.30
CA VAL A 269 8.65 -11.97 9.92
C VAL A 269 8.72 -11.29 11.27
N LYS A 270 7.84 -10.34 11.53
CA LYS A 270 7.68 -9.72 12.84
C LYS A 270 6.29 -10.02 13.41
N ILE A 271 6.25 -10.63 14.60
CA ILE A 271 5.02 -11.12 15.22
C ILE A 271 4.64 -10.22 16.40
N PHE A 272 3.39 -9.76 16.38
CA PHE A 272 2.80 -8.98 17.45
C PHE A 272 1.62 -9.71 18.07
N PHE A 273 1.50 -9.61 19.40
CA PHE A 273 0.36 -10.08 20.16
C PHE A 273 -0.33 -8.87 20.80
N VAL A 274 -1.46 -8.50 20.24
CA VAL A 274 -2.24 -7.36 20.72
C VAL A 274 -3.50 -7.84 21.40
N ARG A 275 -3.73 -7.36 22.62
CA ARG A 275 -4.95 -7.65 23.38
C ARG A 275 -5.70 -6.38 23.68
N ILE A 276 -6.89 -6.25 23.13
CA ILE A 276 -7.78 -5.12 23.41
C ILE A 276 -8.28 -5.23 24.84
N LYS A 277 -7.97 -4.21 25.66
CA LYS A 277 -8.26 -4.22 27.12
C LYS A 277 -9.27 -3.16 27.53
N GLN A 278 -9.61 -2.20 26.66
CA GLN A 278 -10.40 -1.05 27.05
C GLN A 278 -11.89 -1.31 26.99
N ASP A 279 -12.62 -0.75 27.97
CA ASP A 279 -14.05 -0.47 27.89
C ASP A 279 -14.21 0.75 26.96
N ILE A 280 -14.46 0.52 25.69
CA ILE A 280 -14.80 1.62 24.77
C ILE A 280 -16.26 1.98 25.05
N PRO A 281 -16.58 3.25 25.26
CA PRO A 281 -17.95 3.68 25.52
C PRO A 281 -18.89 3.21 24.39
N LYS A 282 -19.97 2.52 24.74
CA LYS A 282 -20.96 2.02 23.77
C LYS A 282 -21.67 3.10 22.97
N ASN A 283 -21.53 4.36 23.36
CA ASN A 283 -22.15 5.51 22.73
C ASN A 283 -21.11 6.63 22.59
N ILE A 284 -20.35 6.61 21.50
CA ILE A 284 -19.46 7.72 21.18
C ILE A 284 -20.30 8.83 20.55
N VAL A 285 -20.22 10.01 21.15
CA VAL A 285 -20.85 11.23 20.64
C VAL A 285 -19.74 12.20 20.27
N TYR A 286 -19.78 12.67 19.04
CA TYR A 286 -18.84 13.66 18.54
C TYR A 286 -19.45 15.06 18.60
N GLN A 287 -18.58 16.02 18.79
CA GLN A 287 -18.87 17.43 18.58
C GLN A 287 -18.15 17.90 17.32
N GLN A 288 -18.65 18.97 16.73
CA GLN A 288 -17.95 19.60 15.61
C GLN A 288 -16.53 20.01 16.05
N TYR A 289 -15.56 19.67 15.22
CA TYR A 289 -14.11 19.85 15.40
C TYR A 289 -13.43 18.88 16.37
N ASP A 290 -14.13 17.89 16.92
CA ASP A 290 -13.47 16.76 17.57
C ASP A 290 -12.53 16.06 16.59
N LEU A 291 -11.41 15.52 17.08
CA LEU A 291 -10.59 14.58 16.29
C LEU A 291 -11.33 13.25 16.13
N TYR A 292 -11.24 12.69 14.94
CA TYR A 292 -11.88 11.43 14.57
C TYR A 292 -10.84 10.40 14.12
N PRO A 293 -10.90 9.18 14.62
CA PRO A 293 -11.76 8.74 15.71
C PRO A 293 -11.35 9.35 17.07
N LYS A 294 -12.30 9.41 18.00
CA LYS A 294 -12.09 9.96 19.35
C LYS A 294 -11.19 9.06 20.22
N TYR A 295 -11.13 7.77 19.88
CA TYR A 295 -10.28 6.77 20.51
C TYR A 295 -9.43 6.10 19.43
N GLY A 296 -8.13 6.01 19.65
CA GLY A 296 -7.16 5.54 18.67
C GLY A 296 -6.44 6.69 17.97
N THR A 297 -5.78 6.40 16.84
CA THR A 297 -5.11 7.44 16.05
C THR A 297 -6.15 8.25 15.28
N PRO A 298 -6.23 9.55 15.51
CA PRO A 298 -7.05 10.39 14.67
C PRO A 298 -6.59 10.38 13.21
N LEU A 299 -7.52 10.14 12.31
CA LEU A 299 -7.32 10.20 10.88
C LEU A 299 -7.92 11.47 10.25
N GLY A 300 -8.85 12.09 10.99
CA GLY A 300 -9.56 13.28 10.54
C GLY A 300 -10.05 14.17 11.68
N MET A 301 -10.72 15.24 11.30
CA MET A 301 -11.43 16.16 12.19
C MET A 301 -12.90 16.22 11.77
N VAL A 302 -13.80 16.14 12.72
CA VAL A 302 -15.24 16.23 12.50
C VAL A 302 -15.60 17.64 12.04
N VAL A 303 -16.19 17.78 10.86
CA VAL A 303 -16.59 19.10 10.32
C VAL A 303 -18.09 19.32 10.37
N GLU A 304 -18.85 18.26 10.51
CA GLU A 304 -20.31 18.31 10.65
C GLU A 304 -20.80 17.18 11.55
N VAL A 305 -21.84 17.45 12.35
CA VAL A 305 -22.52 16.44 13.18
C VAL A 305 -24.02 16.53 13.04
N TYR A 306 -24.68 15.38 13.04
CA TYR A 306 -26.14 15.24 13.08
C TYR A 306 -26.54 14.06 13.99
N ASN A 307 -27.83 13.86 14.20
CA ASN A 307 -28.35 12.85 15.13
C ASN A 307 -27.72 12.93 16.54
N GLY A 308 -27.49 14.16 17.04
CA GLY A 308 -26.93 14.40 18.38
C GLY A 308 -25.47 13.95 18.47
N GLY A 309 -24.69 14.06 17.38
CA GLY A 309 -23.27 13.72 17.33
C GLY A 309 -22.97 12.24 17.10
N ARG A 310 -23.97 11.44 16.73
CA ARG A 310 -23.80 10.02 16.42
C ARG A 310 -23.47 9.75 14.97
N ASN A 311 -23.74 10.73 14.11
CA ASN A 311 -23.40 10.73 12.69
C ASN A 311 -22.75 12.06 12.34
N GLY A 312 -21.97 12.09 11.29
CA GLY A 312 -21.32 13.32 10.86
C GLY A 312 -20.36 13.12 9.72
N LYS A 313 -19.74 14.23 9.30
CA LYS A 313 -18.69 14.24 8.27
C LYS A 313 -17.35 14.61 8.88
N VAL A 314 -16.33 13.97 8.39
CA VAL A 314 -14.94 14.12 8.81
C VAL A 314 -14.10 14.55 7.61
N ILE A 315 -13.19 15.47 7.81
CA ILE A 315 -12.14 15.80 6.85
C ILE A 315 -10.83 15.19 7.31
N SER A 316 -10.06 14.60 6.41
CA SER A 316 -8.76 14.00 6.74
C SER A 316 -7.79 15.01 7.35
N LEU A 317 -6.85 14.57 8.20
CA LEU A 317 -5.82 15.44 8.79
C LEU A 317 -4.74 15.82 7.78
N LYS A 318 -4.61 15.10 6.66
CA LYS A 318 -3.57 15.30 5.67
C LYS A 318 -4.13 15.58 4.28
N ASN A 319 -3.37 16.33 3.49
CA ASN A 319 -3.55 16.39 2.05
C ASN A 319 -2.86 15.16 1.43
N ILE A 320 -3.49 14.56 0.43
CA ILE A 320 -2.81 13.64 -0.48
C ILE A 320 -2.14 14.50 -1.57
N PRO A 321 -0.90 14.20 -1.99
CA PRO A 321 -0.22 14.89 -3.08
C PRO A 321 -1.05 14.94 -4.36
N GLU A 322 -0.67 15.82 -5.26
CA GLU A 322 -1.35 15.98 -6.54
C GLU A 322 -1.39 14.66 -7.32
N MET A 323 -2.59 14.29 -7.77
CA MET A 323 -2.81 13.13 -8.63
C MET A 323 -3.94 13.34 -9.62
N GLN A 324 -3.93 12.53 -10.65
CA GLN A 324 -4.94 12.57 -11.71
C GLN A 324 -6.27 12.03 -11.20
N TRP A 325 -7.36 12.60 -11.73
CA TRP A 325 -8.71 12.09 -11.46
C TRP A 325 -8.94 10.74 -12.12
N ALA A 326 -8.44 10.58 -13.37
CA ALA A 326 -8.42 9.34 -14.12
C ALA A 326 -7.17 9.25 -14.99
N LEU A 327 -6.65 8.05 -15.23
CA LEU A 327 -5.54 7.78 -16.14
C LEU A 327 -5.97 7.82 -17.61
N ALA A 328 -4.99 7.87 -18.54
CA ALA A 328 -5.17 8.20 -19.95
C ALA A 328 -6.33 7.48 -20.64
N ASP A 329 -6.48 6.18 -20.47
CA ASP A 329 -7.52 5.39 -21.14
C ASP A 329 -8.92 5.59 -20.55
N ALA A 330 -8.98 5.93 -19.26
CA ALA A 330 -10.23 6.21 -18.54
C ALA A 330 -10.69 7.67 -18.66
N THR A 331 -9.85 8.59 -19.15
CA THR A 331 -10.17 10.04 -19.20
C THR A 331 -11.32 10.39 -20.14
N SER A 332 -11.69 9.53 -21.08
CA SER A 332 -12.81 9.77 -22.01
C SER A 332 -14.09 9.01 -21.63
N TYR A 333 -14.08 8.30 -20.50
CA TYR A 333 -15.21 7.52 -20.04
C TYR A 333 -16.16 8.36 -19.20
N ILE A 334 -17.48 8.25 -19.46
CA ILE A 334 -18.52 8.86 -18.64
C ILE A 334 -18.83 7.92 -17.49
N THR A 335 -18.49 8.34 -16.27
CA THR A 335 -18.66 7.50 -15.08
C THR A 335 -20.01 7.67 -14.39
N GLU A 336 -20.74 8.71 -14.76
CA GLU A 336 -21.97 9.16 -14.08
C GLU A 336 -21.76 9.60 -12.61
N ALA A 337 -20.53 9.79 -12.17
CA ALA A 337 -20.18 10.32 -10.85
C ALA A 337 -20.47 11.84 -10.79
N THR A 338 -21.71 12.24 -11.04
CA THR A 338 -22.11 13.64 -11.25
C THR A 338 -22.82 14.26 -10.05
N ASP A 339 -22.94 13.54 -8.92
CA ASP A 339 -23.61 14.09 -7.75
C ASP A 339 -22.84 15.29 -7.22
N TYR A 340 -23.55 16.39 -7.07
CA TYR A 340 -22.97 17.65 -6.64
C TYR A 340 -22.73 17.70 -5.13
N ASN A 341 -23.55 17.00 -4.34
CA ASN A 341 -23.57 17.11 -2.88
C ASN A 341 -23.18 15.82 -2.15
N ASP A 342 -23.04 14.70 -2.86
CA ASP A 342 -22.76 13.39 -2.27
C ASP A 342 -21.57 12.71 -2.94
N GLY A 343 -20.42 12.79 -2.28
CA GLY A 343 -19.18 12.16 -2.73
C GLY A 343 -19.19 10.63 -2.59
N ILE A 344 -19.98 10.09 -1.64
CA ILE A 344 -20.15 8.65 -1.47
C ILE A 344 -20.90 8.06 -2.66
N SER A 345 -21.97 8.71 -3.11
CA SER A 345 -22.71 8.33 -4.32
C SER A 345 -21.79 8.31 -5.54
N ASN A 346 -20.94 9.32 -5.69
CA ASN A 346 -19.95 9.36 -6.76
C ASN A 346 -18.92 8.24 -6.64
N LYS A 347 -18.39 7.98 -5.46
CA LYS A 347 -17.47 6.85 -5.20
C LYS A 347 -18.09 5.51 -5.60
N MET A 348 -19.33 5.25 -5.23
CA MET A 348 -20.01 3.98 -5.58
C MET A 348 -20.11 3.76 -7.10
N LYS A 349 -20.31 4.84 -7.86
CA LYS A 349 -20.34 4.75 -9.33
C LYS A 349 -18.97 4.45 -9.93
N ILE A 350 -17.91 5.05 -9.39
CA ILE A 350 -16.53 4.73 -9.80
C ILE A 350 -16.19 3.29 -9.46
N GLN A 351 -16.50 2.83 -8.25
CA GLN A 351 -16.20 1.46 -7.80
C GLN A 351 -16.97 0.37 -8.57
N ALA A 352 -18.04 0.72 -9.27
CA ALA A 352 -18.75 -0.19 -10.16
C ALA A 352 -18.04 -0.41 -11.52
N ILE A 353 -17.00 0.36 -11.82
CA ILE A 353 -16.23 0.28 -13.07
C ILE A 353 -15.14 -0.78 -12.89
N PRO A 354 -14.97 -1.75 -13.82
CA PRO A 354 -13.84 -2.67 -13.77
C PRO A 354 -12.49 -1.92 -13.75
N ASN A 355 -11.53 -2.39 -12.96
CA ASN A 355 -10.19 -1.83 -12.81
C ASN A 355 -10.17 -0.38 -12.27
N TRP A 356 -11.20 0.03 -11.55
CA TRP A 356 -11.31 1.40 -11.04
C TRP A 356 -10.11 1.80 -10.16
N GLU A 357 -9.50 0.87 -9.43
CA GLU A 357 -8.35 1.11 -8.57
C GLU A 357 -7.14 1.63 -9.35
N SER A 358 -6.90 1.06 -10.54
CA SER A 358 -5.83 1.53 -11.43
C SER A 358 -6.23 2.76 -12.23
N ASP A 359 -7.49 2.85 -12.65
CA ASP A 359 -7.92 3.83 -13.64
C ASP A 359 -8.31 5.19 -13.04
N TYR A 360 -8.65 5.21 -11.72
CA TYR A 360 -9.11 6.40 -10.99
C TYR A 360 -8.29 6.66 -9.72
N PRO A 361 -7.01 7.05 -9.85
CA PRO A 361 -6.06 7.15 -8.73
C PRO A 361 -6.51 8.10 -7.62
N ALA A 362 -7.21 9.20 -7.93
CA ALA A 362 -7.73 10.12 -6.92
C ALA A 362 -8.75 9.45 -5.98
N PHE A 363 -9.57 8.55 -6.50
CA PHE A 363 -10.55 7.80 -5.68
C PHE A 363 -9.87 6.69 -4.90
N TYR A 364 -8.97 5.97 -5.54
CA TYR A 364 -8.20 4.91 -4.89
C TYR A 364 -7.36 5.44 -3.73
N ALA A 365 -6.72 6.59 -3.90
CA ALA A 365 -5.95 7.24 -2.85
C ALA A 365 -6.80 7.56 -1.60
N CYS A 366 -8.05 7.98 -1.77
CA CYS A 366 -8.96 8.13 -0.63
C CYS A 366 -9.26 6.79 0.06
N ASN A 367 -9.41 5.72 -0.72
CA ASN A 367 -9.69 4.37 -0.21
C ASN A 367 -8.51 3.79 0.62
N THR A 368 -7.27 4.27 0.40
CA THR A 368 -6.11 3.88 1.23
C THR A 368 -6.20 4.37 2.67
N TYR A 369 -7.01 5.40 2.97
CA TYR A 369 -7.35 5.81 4.35
C TYR A 369 -8.32 4.85 5.05
N GLY A 370 -8.97 3.98 4.28
CA GLY A 370 -9.98 3.02 4.72
C GLY A 370 -11.18 3.04 3.77
N GLU A 371 -11.87 1.90 3.64
CA GLU A 371 -12.95 1.68 2.65
C GLU A 371 -14.08 2.72 2.66
N ARG A 372 -14.31 3.40 3.78
CA ARG A 372 -15.36 4.42 3.90
C ARG A 372 -14.89 5.84 3.63
N TRP A 373 -13.57 6.05 3.45
CA TRP A 373 -13.05 7.33 3.02
C TRP A 373 -13.32 7.54 1.53
N TYR A 374 -13.62 8.75 1.15
CA TYR A 374 -14.03 9.07 -0.21
C TYR A 374 -13.51 10.42 -0.69
N LEU A 375 -13.42 10.58 -1.99
CA LEU A 375 -13.16 11.86 -2.64
C LEU A 375 -14.44 12.69 -2.54
N PRO A 376 -14.43 13.87 -1.85
CA PRO A 376 -15.63 14.65 -1.63
C PRO A 376 -16.22 15.20 -2.93
N SER A 377 -17.53 15.39 -2.97
CA SER A 377 -18.22 16.10 -4.05
C SER A 377 -17.85 17.59 -4.07
N ILE A 378 -18.11 18.26 -5.18
CA ILE A 378 -17.78 19.68 -5.30
C ILE A 378 -18.59 20.55 -4.34
N GLY A 379 -19.82 20.16 -4.02
CA GLY A 379 -20.66 20.86 -3.05
C GLY A 379 -20.11 20.74 -1.63
N GLU A 380 -19.68 19.55 -1.21
CA GLU A 380 -19.02 19.34 0.08
C GLU A 380 -17.73 20.16 0.17
N MET A 381 -16.90 20.15 -0.87
CA MET A 381 -15.67 20.93 -0.88
C MET A 381 -15.92 22.42 -0.82
N ARG A 382 -16.89 22.94 -1.57
CA ARG A 382 -17.25 24.37 -1.50
C ARG A 382 -17.67 24.78 -0.10
N PHE A 383 -18.41 23.95 0.58
CA PHE A 383 -18.88 24.27 1.93
C PHE A 383 -17.73 24.23 2.94
N PHE A 384 -17.01 23.10 3.05
CA PHE A 384 -16.00 22.91 4.10
C PHE A 384 -14.63 23.47 3.75
N MET A 385 -14.24 23.48 2.47
CA MET A 385 -12.89 23.87 2.03
C MET A 385 -12.85 25.24 1.33
N SER A 386 -13.96 25.94 1.24
CA SER A 386 -14.04 27.33 0.75
C SER A 386 -14.82 28.20 1.72
N THR A 387 -16.14 27.98 1.89
CA THR A 387 -16.98 28.82 2.76
C THR A 387 -16.51 28.79 4.22
N LEU A 388 -16.12 27.61 4.72
CA LEU A 388 -15.63 27.43 6.10
C LEU A 388 -14.11 27.29 6.19
N LEU A 389 -13.35 27.50 5.11
CA LEU A 389 -11.91 27.25 5.04
C LEU A 389 -11.13 27.85 6.22
N ASN A 390 -11.35 29.12 6.52
CA ASN A 390 -10.65 29.80 7.60
C ASN A 390 -10.93 29.14 8.97
N ARG A 391 -12.17 28.75 9.20
CA ARG A 391 -12.57 28.10 10.44
C ARG A 391 -12.01 26.69 10.54
N VAL A 392 -12.12 25.90 9.48
CA VAL A 392 -11.56 24.55 9.41
C VAL A 392 -10.04 24.58 9.63
N ASN A 393 -9.33 25.49 8.96
CA ASN A 393 -7.88 25.62 9.14
C ASN A 393 -7.51 26.11 10.53
N GLN A 394 -8.29 26.98 11.15
CA GLN A 394 -8.07 27.44 12.54
C GLN A 394 -8.18 26.26 13.52
N GLU A 395 -9.15 25.36 13.35
CA GLU A 395 -9.32 24.19 14.20
C GLU A 395 -8.26 23.12 13.94
N LEU A 396 -7.90 22.89 12.66
CA LEU A 396 -6.77 22.01 12.32
C LEU A 396 -5.46 22.52 12.94
N ASP A 397 -5.22 23.84 12.89
CA ASP A 397 -4.02 24.45 13.51
C ASP A 397 -4.04 24.33 15.04
N TYR A 398 -5.19 24.52 15.66
CA TYR A 398 -5.37 24.29 17.09
C TYR A 398 -4.99 22.85 17.47
N HIS A 399 -5.51 21.85 16.74
CA HIS A 399 -5.14 20.46 17.00
C HIS A 399 -3.67 20.17 16.72
N ARG A 400 -3.09 20.75 15.66
CA ARG A 400 -1.67 20.61 15.34
C ARG A 400 -0.75 21.12 16.45
N GLN A 401 -1.13 22.24 17.09
CA GLN A 401 -0.37 22.82 18.19
C GLN A 401 -0.52 22.05 19.50
N ASN A 402 -1.61 21.32 19.68
CA ASN A 402 -1.92 20.59 20.92
C ASN A 402 -1.67 19.07 20.84
N ASN A 403 -1.27 18.56 19.66
CA ASN A 403 -1.00 17.15 19.44
C ASN A 403 0.22 17.03 18.52
N GLU A 404 1.41 17.30 19.08
CA GLU A 404 2.67 17.34 18.32
C GLU A 404 3.02 15.99 17.64
N GLU A 405 2.49 14.89 18.17
CA GLU A 405 2.67 13.54 17.62
C GLU A 405 1.84 13.27 16.36
N LEU A 406 0.84 14.13 16.08
CA LEU A 406 -0.02 14.00 14.91
C LEU A 406 0.49 14.86 13.74
N ASP A 407 0.67 14.25 12.58
CA ASP A 407 0.98 14.97 11.35
C ASP A 407 -0.30 15.61 10.79
N ILE A 408 -0.60 16.82 11.24
CA ILE A 408 -1.79 17.58 10.82
C ILE A 408 -1.39 18.65 9.83
N GLN A 409 -1.96 18.58 8.63
CA GLN A 409 -1.74 19.53 7.56
C GLN A 409 -2.96 20.42 7.35
N LEU A 410 -2.72 21.72 7.22
CA LEU A 410 -3.77 22.66 6.87
C LEU A 410 -4.21 22.46 5.42
N ILE A 411 -5.43 22.81 5.11
CA ILE A 411 -5.90 22.93 3.72
C ILE A 411 -5.16 24.11 3.10
N HIS A 412 -4.54 23.91 1.95
CA HIS A 412 -3.86 25.01 1.25
C HIS A 412 -4.83 26.10 0.84
N THR A 413 -4.47 27.36 1.07
CA THR A 413 -5.34 28.52 0.85
C THR A 413 -5.29 29.11 -0.57
N SER A 414 -4.49 28.55 -1.45
CA SER A 414 -4.33 29.04 -2.83
C SER A 414 -3.94 27.90 -3.78
N MET A 415 -4.55 26.73 -3.58
CA MET A 415 -4.28 25.53 -4.39
C MET A 415 -5.60 24.95 -4.92
N SER A 416 -5.48 24.10 -5.92
CA SER A 416 -6.61 23.39 -6.50
C SER A 416 -6.69 21.98 -5.94
N TYR A 417 -7.92 21.53 -5.69
CA TYR A 417 -8.25 20.19 -5.22
C TYR A 417 -9.28 19.56 -6.17
N PHE A 418 -9.07 18.32 -6.57
CA PHE A 418 -10.11 17.58 -7.28
C PHE A 418 -11.27 17.21 -6.37
N SER A 419 -12.45 17.28 -6.94
CA SER A 419 -13.68 16.69 -6.36
C SER A 419 -14.02 15.39 -7.06
N SER A 420 -14.92 14.61 -6.47
CA SER A 420 -15.50 13.41 -7.11
C SER A 420 -16.49 13.71 -8.23
N THR A 421 -16.88 14.98 -8.42
CA THR A 421 -17.95 15.37 -9.34
C THR A 421 -17.44 15.45 -10.77
N GLU A 422 -17.88 14.51 -11.59
CA GLU A 422 -17.67 14.53 -13.04
C GLU A 422 -18.47 15.67 -13.68
N SER A 423 -17.86 16.40 -14.61
CA SER A 423 -18.53 17.47 -15.36
C SER A 423 -18.65 17.16 -16.86
N GLY A 424 -18.03 16.10 -17.33
CA GLY A 424 -18.08 15.64 -18.71
C GLY A 424 -17.20 14.41 -18.93
N ALA A 425 -17.25 13.85 -20.11
CA ALA A 425 -16.50 12.63 -20.43
C ALA A 425 -15.02 12.74 -20.10
N SER A 426 -14.39 13.89 -20.42
CA SER A 426 -12.95 14.13 -20.17
C SER A 426 -12.68 15.14 -19.04
N THR A 427 -13.71 15.58 -18.31
CA THR A 427 -13.57 16.65 -17.34
C THR A 427 -14.24 16.32 -16.01
N ALA A 428 -13.64 16.79 -14.92
CA ALA A 428 -14.17 16.74 -13.57
C ALA A 428 -14.06 18.14 -12.93
N MET A 429 -14.88 18.37 -11.91
CA MET A 429 -14.86 19.65 -11.18
C MET A 429 -13.73 19.66 -10.16
N LYS A 430 -13.06 20.79 -10.03
CA LYS A 430 -12.09 21.07 -8.97
C LYS A 430 -12.47 22.31 -8.19
N LEU A 431 -12.00 22.41 -6.96
CA LEU A 431 -12.09 23.61 -6.15
C LEU A 431 -10.74 24.34 -6.16
N TYR A 432 -10.73 25.63 -6.47
CA TYR A 432 -9.61 26.52 -6.17
C TYR A 432 -9.86 27.24 -4.85
N THR A 433 -9.09 26.93 -3.84
CA THR A 433 -9.31 27.44 -2.47
C THR A 433 -9.02 28.94 -2.30
N GLY A 434 -8.32 29.56 -3.26
CA GLY A 434 -7.99 31.00 -3.19
C GLY A 434 -9.19 31.94 -3.33
N ASN A 435 -10.20 31.55 -4.12
CA ASN A 435 -11.41 32.37 -4.33
C ASN A 435 -12.70 31.55 -4.31
N GLY A 436 -12.61 30.23 -4.12
CA GLY A 436 -13.78 29.33 -4.10
C GLY A 436 -14.33 28.96 -5.48
N ASP A 437 -13.61 29.27 -6.55
CA ASP A 437 -14.02 28.90 -7.91
C ASP A 437 -14.01 27.38 -8.10
N THR A 438 -14.98 26.90 -8.87
CA THR A 438 -15.17 25.46 -9.13
C THR A 438 -15.21 25.16 -10.64
N PRO A 439 -14.12 25.42 -11.38
CA PRO A 439 -14.07 25.15 -12.80
C PRO A 439 -14.05 23.64 -13.10
N SER A 440 -14.54 23.30 -14.29
CA SER A 440 -14.27 21.98 -14.90
C SER A 440 -12.85 21.94 -15.43
N GLU A 441 -12.16 20.81 -15.20
CA GLU A 441 -10.79 20.62 -15.60
C GLU A 441 -10.60 19.23 -16.18
N SER A 442 -9.55 19.03 -16.99
CA SER A 442 -9.25 17.74 -17.58
C SER A 442 -8.93 16.69 -16.49
N LYS A 443 -9.48 15.49 -16.62
CA LYS A 443 -9.28 14.38 -15.70
C LYS A 443 -7.82 13.90 -15.61
N ASN A 444 -7.01 14.19 -16.64
CA ASN A 444 -5.59 13.84 -16.68
C ASN A 444 -4.64 14.87 -16.04
N TYR A 445 -5.15 16.00 -15.57
CA TYR A 445 -4.35 16.91 -14.77
C TYR A 445 -4.26 16.40 -13.32
N ALA A 446 -3.19 16.76 -12.63
CA ALA A 446 -2.99 16.38 -11.24
C ALA A 446 -3.32 17.55 -10.31
N TYR A 447 -4.09 17.29 -9.27
CA TYR A 447 -4.44 18.24 -8.22
C TYR A 447 -4.43 17.55 -6.86
N TYR A 448 -4.30 18.34 -5.80
CA TYR A 448 -4.39 17.83 -4.43
C TYR A 448 -5.69 17.10 -4.18
N ILE A 449 -5.63 16.13 -3.27
CA ILE A 449 -6.80 15.39 -2.77
C ILE A 449 -6.91 15.64 -1.27
N ARG A 450 -8.12 15.83 -0.79
CA ARG A 450 -8.43 15.90 0.65
C ARG A 450 -9.57 14.92 0.93
N PRO A 451 -9.28 13.72 1.46
CA PRO A 451 -10.31 12.72 1.73
C PRO A 451 -11.34 13.17 2.77
N PHE A 452 -12.58 12.76 2.56
CA PHE A 452 -13.68 12.88 3.53
C PHE A 452 -14.14 11.50 3.97
N TYR A 453 -14.81 11.46 5.11
CA TYR A 453 -15.41 10.26 5.69
C TYR A 453 -16.76 10.62 6.30
N GLU A 454 -17.73 9.69 6.26
CA GLU A 454 -19.02 9.84 6.92
C GLU A 454 -19.25 8.70 7.90
N PHE A 455 -19.56 9.03 9.16
CA PHE A 455 -19.80 8.09 10.27
C PHE A 455 -21.24 8.08 10.75
#